data_2b3281b85b95d6a905a1beacb805d0db
#
_entry.id   2b3281b85b95d6a905a1beacb805d0db
#
_cell.length_a   1.000
_cell.length_b   1.000
_cell.length_c   1.000
_cell.angle_alpha   90.00
_cell.angle_beta   90.00
_cell.angle_gamma   90.00
#
_symmetry.space_group_name_H-M   'P 1'
#
loop_
_entity.id
_entity.type
_entity.pdbx_description
1 polymer ?
#
loop_
_entity_poly.entity_id
_entity_poly.type
_entity_poly.pdbx_seq_one_letter_code
_entity_poly.pdbx_strand_id
1 'polypeptide(L)'
;SNYDTDAENYFNAVSTAGGTLSGTFKTNYNTMILTLKSDGVYSKLLRFNPNAGGTEASAEVDQIIPTTNNINFVNSPAIDVEIGVDFNGTNQYADMNFVPSGLFVSPTDYQFGVTVLTAPASLLRYIMGVQDDVSNKRMIARLDGYVRGLNTGISTSTTTTTISGTNLSWSRSAINRIDAFYNGISEGNNTSTDTGALPINNFYYGCINNNGTPASFSEGKYTF
;
A
#
# COMPACT_ATOMS: atom_id res chain seq x y z
N SER A 1 9.28 25.07 -14.58
CA SER A 1 9.06 23.62 -14.61
C SER A 1 7.95 23.27 -15.60
N ASN A 2 8.06 22.15 -16.28
CA ASN A 2 7.01 21.62 -17.16
C ASN A 2 6.13 20.54 -16.45
N TYR A 3 6.34 20.37 -15.14
CA TYR A 3 5.63 19.39 -14.34
C TYR A 3 4.58 20.05 -13.45
N ASP A 4 3.57 19.27 -13.06
CA ASP A 4 2.63 19.64 -12.02
C ASP A 4 3.35 19.89 -10.69
N THR A 5 2.90 20.88 -9.92
CA THR A 5 3.57 21.29 -8.68
C THR A 5 3.72 20.15 -7.66
N ASP A 6 2.71 19.27 -7.53
CA ASP A 6 2.80 18.16 -6.57
C ASP A 6 3.76 17.08 -7.04
N ALA A 7 3.79 16.80 -8.36
CA ALA A 7 4.78 15.90 -8.94
C ALA A 7 6.21 16.45 -8.74
N GLU A 8 6.41 17.75 -8.95
CA GLU A 8 7.71 18.41 -8.77
C GLU A 8 8.16 18.39 -7.30
N ASN A 9 7.26 18.66 -6.36
CA ASN A 9 7.55 18.56 -4.93
C ASN A 9 8.04 17.16 -4.55
N TYR A 10 7.40 16.11 -5.07
CA TYR A 10 7.86 14.75 -4.88
C TYR A 10 9.25 14.50 -5.48
N PHE A 11 9.50 14.92 -6.74
CA PHE A 11 10.81 14.75 -7.38
C PHE A 11 11.93 15.44 -6.59
N ASN A 12 11.66 16.63 -6.08
CA ASN A 12 12.60 17.38 -5.26
C ASN A 12 12.87 16.68 -3.91
N ALA A 13 11.84 16.13 -3.27
CA ALA A 13 11.99 15.39 -2.03
C ALA A 13 12.80 14.10 -2.23
N VAL A 14 12.53 13.34 -3.29
CA VAL A 14 13.31 12.15 -3.68
C VAL A 14 14.78 12.52 -3.92
N SER A 15 15.04 13.61 -4.66
CA SER A 15 16.40 14.10 -4.91
C SER A 15 17.10 14.53 -3.63
N THR A 16 16.41 15.21 -2.73
CA THR A 16 16.94 15.63 -1.43
C THR A 16 17.30 14.42 -0.56
N ALA A 17 16.53 13.33 -0.66
CA ALA A 17 16.80 12.06 0.00
C ALA A 17 17.89 11.21 -0.70
N GLY A 18 18.60 11.77 -1.69
CA GLY A 18 19.70 11.11 -2.39
C GLY A 18 19.26 10.14 -3.49
N GLY A 19 17.98 10.13 -3.85
CA GLY A 19 17.46 9.30 -4.93
C GLY A 19 17.61 9.96 -6.30
N THR A 20 17.47 9.14 -7.36
CA THR A 20 17.52 9.58 -8.74
C THR A 20 16.32 9.04 -9.50
N LEU A 21 15.64 9.93 -10.23
CA LEU A 21 14.50 9.58 -11.07
C LEU A 21 14.85 9.89 -12.54
N SER A 22 14.59 8.94 -13.44
CA SER A 22 14.78 9.14 -14.87
C SER A 22 13.80 10.18 -15.43
N GLY A 23 14.16 10.80 -16.58
CA GLY A 23 13.25 11.72 -17.27
C GLY A 23 11.96 11.04 -17.70
N THR A 24 12.05 9.78 -18.12
CA THR A 24 10.88 8.96 -18.50
C THR A 24 9.96 8.73 -17.29
N PHE A 25 10.52 8.34 -16.15
CA PHE A 25 9.74 8.21 -14.91
C PHE A 25 9.01 9.52 -14.58
N LYS A 26 9.73 10.64 -14.54
CA LYS A 26 9.15 11.96 -14.22
C LYS A 26 8.00 12.34 -15.15
N THR A 27 8.13 12.09 -16.45
CA THR A 27 7.08 12.38 -17.43
C THR A 27 5.84 11.51 -17.21
N ASN A 28 6.03 10.20 -17.04
CA ASN A 28 4.92 9.27 -16.83
C ASN A 28 4.22 9.53 -15.50
N TYR A 29 5.00 9.77 -14.46
CA TYR A 29 4.51 10.08 -13.12
C TYR A 29 3.70 11.38 -13.09
N ASN A 30 4.19 12.43 -13.74
CA ASN A 30 3.47 13.68 -13.90
C ASN A 30 2.12 13.49 -14.62
N THR A 31 2.10 12.69 -15.67
CA THR A 31 0.85 12.34 -16.37
C THR A 31 -0.13 11.64 -15.45
N MET A 32 0.33 10.71 -14.64
CA MET A 32 -0.50 10.02 -13.64
C MET A 32 -1.07 11.02 -12.62
N ILE A 33 -0.26 11.91 -12.06
CA ILE A 33 -0.74 12.94 -11.09
C ILE A 33 -1.80 13.84 -11.72
N LEU A 34 -1.58 14.30 -12.95
CA LEU A 34 -2.57 15.11 -13.68
C LEU A 34 -3.88 14.35 -13.90
N THR A 35 -3.82 13.06 -14.25
CA THR A 35 -4.98 12.21 -14.40
C THR A 35 -5.74 12.05 -13.08
N LEU A 36 -5.04 11.72 -11.99
CA LEU A 36 -5.66 11.60 -10.66
C LEU A 36 -6.34 12.90 -10.20
N LYS A 37 -5.77 14.06 -10.54
CA LYS A 37 -6.38 15.38 -10.28
C LYS A 37 -7.61 15.61 -11.15
N SER A 38 -7.52 15.33 -12.45
CA SER A 38 -8.64 15.45 -13.40
C SER A 38 -9.83 14.60 -12.98
N ASP A 39 -9.58 13.40 -12.48
CA ASP A 39 -10.61 12.46 -12.03
C ASP A 39 -11.12 12.75 -10.60
N GLY A 40 -10.58 13.78 -9.94
CA GLY A 40 -10.94 14.16 -8.57
C GLY A 40 -10.51 13.14 -7.51
N VAL A 41 -9.60 12.23 -7.84
CA VAL A 41 -9.08 11.20 -6.94
C VAL A 41 -7.96 11.73 -6.07
N TYR A 42 -7.06 12.55 -6.62
CA TYR A 42 -5.86 13.04 -5.93
C TYR A 42 -6.16 13.68 -4.57
N SER A 43 -7.19 14.50 -4.48
CA SER A 43 -7.61 15.18 -3.25
C SER A 43 -8.17 14.25 -2.17
N LYS A 44 -8.41 12.99 -2.50
CA LYS A 44 -8.90 11.96 -1.56
C LYS A 44 -7.79 11.03 -1.07
N LEU A 45 -6.59 11.12 -1.65
CA LEU A 45 -5.45 10.34 -1.23
C LEU A 45 -4.95 10.86 0.13
N LEU A 46 -4.85 9.97 1.10
CA LEU A 46 -4.29 10.26 2.41
C LEU A 46 -2.81 9.88 2.47
N ARG A 47 -2.42 8.84 1.75
CA ARG A 47 -1.05 8.31 1.64
C ARG A 47 -0.83 7.76 0.23
N PHE A 48 0.34 8.00 -0.31
CA PHE A 48 0.78 7.42 -1.58
C PHE A 48 2.31 7.36 -1.63
N ASN A 49 2.85 6.15 -1.59
CA ASN A 49 4.30 5.90 -1.60
C ASN A 49 4.72 5.15 -2.86
N PRO A 50 5.25 5.83 -3.87
CA PRO A 50 5.72 5.19 -5.11
C PRO A 50 6.93 4.27 -4.92
N ASN A 51 7.65 4.41 -3.81
CA ASN A 51 8.87 3.65 -3.48
C ASN A 51 9.91 3.71 -4.62
N ALA A 52 10.32 4.90 -5.01
CA ALA A 52 11.21 5.13 -6.14
C ALA A 52 12.52 5.83 -5.74
N GLY A 53 13.47 5.89 -6.67
CA GLY A 53 14.70 6.67 -6.54
C GLY A 53 15.95 5.88 -6.21
N GLY A 54 15.86 4.57 -5.98
CA GLY A 54 17.01 3.66 -5.86
C GLY A 54 17.76 3.69 -4.52
N THR A 55 17.31 4.48 -3.55
CA THR A 55 17.84 4.48 -2.18
C THR A 55 16.71 4.28 -1.18
N GLU A 56 17.02 3.74 0.00
CA GLU A 56 16.05 3.53 1.06
C GLU A 56 15.37 4.86 1.43
N ALA A 57 16.14 5.90 1.72
CA ALA A 57 15.62 7.21 2.08
C ALA A 57 14.74 7.85 0.99
N SER A 58 15.03 7.62 -0.30
CA SER A 58 14.19 8.13 -1.39
C SER A 58 12.89 7.35 -1.55
N ALA A 59 12.92 6.04 -1.32
CA ALA A 59 11.73 5.19 -1.40
C ALA A 59 10.77 5.38 -0.20
N GLU A 60 11.25 5.98 0.88
CA GLU A 60 10.42 6.36 2.04
C GLU A 60 9.52 7.58 1.79
N VAL A 61 9.82 8.38 0.76
CA VAL A 61 9.12 9.65 0.50
C VAL A 61 7.65 9.41 0.15
N ASP A 62 6.76 10.05 0.90
CA ASP A 62 5.32 10.08 0.60
C ASP A 62 5.00 11.17 -0.43
N GLN A 63 4.16 10.87 -1.42
CA GLN A 63 3.74 11.83 -2.44
C GLN A 63 2.85 12.95 -1.89
N ILE A 64 1.99 12.62 -0.93
CA ILE A 64 0.97 13.56 -0.44
C ILE A 64 1.56 14.56 0.53
N ILE A 65 2.49 14.09 1.39
CA ILE A 65 3.20 14.94 2.36
C ILE A 65 4.69 14.58 2.32
N PRO A 66 5.45 15.02 1.30
CA PRO A 66 6.82 14.56 1.05
C PRO A 66 7.84 14.90 2.15
N THR A 67 7.47 15.77 3.08
CA THR A 67 8.38 16.25 4.13
C THR A 67 8.17 15.63 5.50
N THR A 68 7.09 14.90 5.73
CA THR A 68 6.71 14.50 7.10
C THR A 68 6.29 13.05 7.29
N ASN A 69 5.58 12.44 6.38
CA ASN A 69 5.00 11.12 6.59
C ASN A 69 5.78 10.00 5.90
N ASN A 70 7.10 10.08 5.98
CA ASN A 70 7.93 9.05 5.38
C ASN A 70 7.71 7.70 6.08
N ILE A 71 7.72 6.65 5.28
CA ILE A 71 7.76 5.28 5.80
C ILE A 71 9.14 5.00 6.39
N ASN A 72 9.27 3.91 7.14
CA ASN A 72 10.55 3.50 7.73
C ASN A 72 10.82 2.04 7.37
N PHE A 73 11.83 1.81 6.54
CA PHE A 73 12.25 0.47 6.18
C PHE A 73 13.06 -0.19 7.31
N VAL A 74 12.84 -1.46 7.51
CA VAL A 74 13.53 -2.27 8.50
C VAL A 74 14.30 -3.38 7.82
N ASN A 75 15.56 -3.55 8.21
CA ASN A 75 16.53 -4.52 7.68
C ASN A 75 16.84 -4.33 6.19
N SER A 76 16.80 -3.07 5.72
CA SER A 76 17.28 -2.61 4.41
C SER A 76 16.86 -3.50 3.23
N PRO A 77 15.58 -3.47 2.83
CA PRO A 77 15.13 -4.15 1.63
C PRO A 77 15.80 -3.56 0.39
N ALA A 78 15.84 -4.30 -0.70
CA ALA A 78 16.37 -3.79 -1.96
C ALA A 78 15.38 -2.81 -2.60
N ILE A 79 15.86 -1.62 -2.96
CA ILE A 79 15.07 -0.57 -3.60
C ILE A 79 15.40 -0.49 -5.08
N ASP A 80 14.40 -0.52 -5.93
CA ASP A 80 14.57 -0.31 -7.37
C ASP A 80 14.75 1.19 -7.69
N VAL A 81 15.55 1.46 -8.72
CA VAL A 81 15.79 2.85 -9.16
C VAL A 81 14.52 3.53 -9.66
N GLU A 82 13.69 2.82 -10.41
CA GLU A 82 12.46 3.40 -10.97
C GLU A 82 11.31 3.28 -10.00
N ILE A 83 10.94 2.07 -9.59
CA ILE A 83 9.79 1.84 -8.72
C ILE A 83 9.85 0.48 -8.03
N GLY A 84 9.51 0.46 -6.74
CA GLY A 84 9.25 -0.75 -5.98
C GLY A 84 10.34 -1.12 -4.97
N VAL A 85 9.89 -1.90 -4.01
CA VAL A 85 10.70 -2.46 -2.91
C VAL A 85 10.65 -3.97 -3.00
N ASP A 86 11.79 -4.63 -2.92
CA ASP A 86 11.94 -6.08 -2.94
C ASP A 86 12.25 -6.59 -1.53
N PHE A 87 11.30 -7.31 -0.95
CA PHE A 87 11.41 -7.87 0.39
C PHE A 87 11.85 -9.34 0.35
N ASN A 88 12.64 -9.76 1.33
CA ASN A 88 13.24 -11.11 1.39
C ASN A 88 12.34 -12.21 1.98
N GLY A 89 11.14 -11.89 2.43
CA GLY A 89 10.21 -12.86 3.03
C GLY A 89 10.59 -13.38 4.42
N THR A 90 11.60 -12.81 5.07
CA THR A 90 12.15 -13.33 6.33
C THR A 90 12.04 -12.32 7.47
N ASN A 91 12.54 -11.10 7.26
CA ASN A 91 12.63 -10.09 8.32
C ASN A 91 12.59 -8.65 7.81
N GLN A 92 12.47 -8.44 6.50
CA GLN A 92 12.37 -7.12 5.90
C GLN A 92 10.92 -6.68 5.81
N TYR A 93 10.66 -5.43 6.16
CA TYR A 93 9.35 -4.80 6.07
C TYR A 93 9.49 -3.27 6.10
N ALA A 94 8.38 -2.57 5.90
CA ALA A 94 8.28 -1.14 6.15
C ALA A 94 7.19 -0.84 7.17
N ASP A 95 7.49 0.01 8.15
CA ASP A 95 6.50 0.68 8.97
C ASP A 95 5.99 1.90 8.18
N MET A 96 4.71 1.89 7.83
CA MET A 96 4.08 2.95 7.04
C MET A 96 3.88 4.24 7.83
N ASN A 97 4.27 4.24 9.10
CA ASN A 97 4.25 5.38 10.00
C ASN A 97 2.88 6.04 10.16
N PHE A 98 1.82 5.22 10.07
CA PHE A 98 0.48 5.64 10.42
C PHE A 98 -0.31 4.54 11.11
N VAL A 99 -1.25 4.96 11.93
CA VAL A 99 -2.24 4.11 12.61
C VAL A 99 -3.58 4.29 11.89
N PRO A 100 -4.24 3.22 11.42
CA PRO A 100 -5.51 3.34 10.68
C PRO A 100 -6.59 4.15 11.41
N SER A 101 -6.74 3.97 12.71
CA SER A 101 -7.71 4.73 13.51
C SER A 101 -7.39 6.24 13.63
N GLY A 102 -6.15 6.64 13.37
CA GLY A 102 -5.73 8.03 13.33
C GLY A 102 -5.76 8.65 11.93
N LEU A 103 -5.76 7.81 10.88
CA LEU A 103 -5.75 8.26 9.49
C LEU A 103 -7.16 8.29 8.87
N PHE A 104 -7.94 7.24 9.09
CA PHE A 104 -9.29 7.14 8.51
C PHE A 104 -10.34 7.68 9.47
N VAL A 105 -11.26 8.48 8.92
CA VAL A 105 -12.35 9.09 9.69
C VAL A 105 -13.43 8.06 10.07
N SER A 106 -13.59 7.02 9.25
CA SER A 106 -14.64 6.01 9.44
C SER A 106 -14.08 4.60 9.25
N PRO A 107 -14.48 3.62 10.07
CA PRO A 107 -14.15 2.22 9.85
C PRO A 107 -14.91 1.59 8.68
N THR A 108 -15.83 2.31 8.06
CA THR A 108 -16.69 1.83 6.99
C THR A 108 -16.61 2.63 5.69
N ASP A 109 -15.65 3.55 5.59
CA ASP A 109 -15.44 4.37 4.40
C ASP A 109 -13.94 4.65 4.18
N TYR A 110 -13.27 3.72 3.50
CA TYR A 110 -11.86 3.88 3.11
C TYR A 110 -11.47 2.87 2.03
N GLN A 111 -10.34 3.12 1.40
CA GLN A 111 -9.71 2.22 0.44
C GLN A 111 -8.21 2.14 0.72
N PHE A 112 -7.65 0.95 0.49
CA PHE A 112 -6.20 0.75 0.46
C PHE A 112 -5.84 -0.22 -0.67
N GLY A 113 -4.60 -0.16 -1.14
CA GLY A 113 -4.17 -1.00 -2.25
C GLY A 113 -2.66 -1.09 -2.38
N VAL A 114 -2.20 -1.95 -3.27
CA VAL A 114 -0.80 -2.20 -3.57
C VAL A 114 -0.64 -2.64 -5.02
N THR A 115 0.44 -2.25 -5.66
CA THR A 115 0.87 -2.81 -6.93
C THR A 115 1.88 -3.92 -6.66
N VAL A 116 1.60 -5.11 -7.12
CA VAL A 116 2.48 -6.28 -7.05
C VAL A 116 3.30 -6.33 -8.33
N LEU A 117 4.58 -6.00 -8.26
CA LEU A 117 5.48 -6.06 -9.43
C LEU A 117 6.00 -7.48 -9.66
N THR A 118 6.38 -8.16 -8.58
CA THR A 118 6.77 -9.58 -8.61
C THR A 118 6.07 -10.28 -7.46
N ALA A 119 5.29 -11.30 -7.78
CA ALA A 119 4.57 -12.09 -6.78
C ALA A 119 5.54 -12.94 -5.93
N PRO A 120 5.22 -13.19 -4.65
CA PRO A 120 5.97 -14.13 -3.83
C PRO A 120 5.89 -15.55 -4.37
N ALA A 121 6.95 -16.33 -4.18
CA ALA A 121 6.98 -17.75 -4.57
C ALA A 121 6.06 -18.60 -3.68
N SER A 122 5.79 -18.17 -2.45
CA SER A 122 4.90 -18.86 -1.51
C SER A 122 3.51 -18.22 -1.46
N LEU A 123 2.48 -19.05 -1.45
CA LEU A 123 1.08 -18.62 -1.46
C LEU A 123 0.52 -18.24 -0.08
N LEU A 124 1.29 -18.31 1.00
CA LEU A 124 0.83 -17.96 2.34
C LEU A 124 1.62 -16.75 2.87
N ARG A 125 1.34 -15.58 2.34
CA ARG A 125 2.08 -14.36 2.70
C ARG A 125 1.14 -13.17 2.92
N TYR A 126 1.53 -12.31 3.83
CA TYR A 126 0.89 -11.02 4.06
C TYR A 126 1.66 -9.93 3.32
N ILE A 127 1.06 -9.32 2.31
CA ILE A 127 1.69 -8.24 1.54
C ILE A 127 1.78 -6.98 2.40
N MET A 128 0.71 -6.68 3.12
CA MET A 128 0.62 -5.53 4.01
C MET A 128 -0.48 -5.73 5.04
N GLY A 129 -0.39 -5.02 6.14
CA GLY A 129 -1.51 -4.94 7.06
C GLY A 129 -1.17 -4.71 8.51
N VAL A 130 -2.23 -4.68 9.29
CA VAL A 130 -2.21 -4.60 10.75
C VAL A 130 -3.37 -5.41 11.31
N GLN A 131 -3.13 -6.05 12.45
CA GLN A 131 -4.11 -6.79 13.22
C GLN A 131 -3.84 -6.57 14.71
N ASP A 132 -4.78 -5.97 15.42
CA ASP A 132 -4.65 -5.72 16.86
C ASP A 132 -5.21 -6.86 17.71
N ASP A 133 -6.25 -7.52 17.21
CA ASP A 133 -6.77 -8.76 17.77
C ASP A 133 -7.29 -9.68 16.67
N VAL A 134 -7.57 -10.92 17.02
CA VAL A 134 -7.95 -11.96 16.05
C VAL A 134 -9.35 -11.77 15.48
N SER A 135 -10.18 -10.92 16.09
CA SER A 135 -11.59 -10.93 15.76
C SER A 135 -12.03 -9.79 14.84
N ASN A 136 -11.71 -8.53 15.14
CA ASN A 136 -12.44 -7.44 14.49
C ASN A 136 -11.63 -6.16 14.22
N LYS A 137 -10.35 -6.09 14.58
CA LYS A 137 -9.51 -4.91 14.35
C LYS A 137 -8.35 -5.25 13.43
N ARG A 138 -8.64 -5.33 12.14
CA ARG A 138 -7.62 -5.70 11.16
C ARG A 138 -7.86 -5.04 9.80
N MET A 139 -6.77 -4.70 9.14
CA MET A 139 -6.70 -4.32 7.74
C MET A 139 -5.55 -5.10 7.10
N ILE A 140 -5.84 -6.02 6.20
CA ILE A 140 -4.84 -6.97 5.71
C ILE A 140 -5.05 -7.21 4.22
N ALA A 141 -3.95 -7.18 3.46
CA ALA A 141 -3.84 -7.76 2.14
C ALA A 141 -2.93 -8.99 2.20
N ARG A 142 -3.43 -10.15 1.81
CA ARG A 142 -2.66 -11.40 1.87
C ARG A 142 -2.88 -12.29 0.65
N LEU A 143 -1.92 -13.20 0.45
CA LEU A 143 -2.01 -14.32 -0.48
C LEU A 143 -2.17 -15.62 0.31
N ASP A 144 -3.15 -16.43 -0.04
CA ASP A 144 -3.35 -17.79 0.50
C ASP A 144 -4.00 -18.70 -0.54
N GLY A 145 -3.42 -18.73 -1.74
CA GLY A 145 -4.01 -19.35 -2.92
C GLY A 145 -4.96 -18.43 -3.68
N TYR A 146 -5.37 -17.35 -3.05
CA TYR A 146 -6.16 -16.24 -3.59
C TYR A 146 -5.62 -14.94 -3.02
N VAL A 147 -5.88 -13.82 -3.69
CA VAL A 147 -5.64 -12.51 -3.10
C VAL A 147 -6.82 -12.18 -2.19
N ARG A 148 -6.55 -12.00 -0.91
CA ARG A 148 -7.58 -11.66 0.10
C ARG A 148 -7.36 -10.31 0.72
N GLY A 149 -8.41 -9.53 0.84
CA GLY A 149 -8.53 -8.41 1.76
C GLY A 149 -9.31 -8.83 2.99
N LEU A 150 -8.76 -8.56 4.16
CA LEU A 150 -9.42 -8.74 5.46
C LEU A 150 -9.55 -7.38 6.09
N ASN A 151 -10.75 -7.04 6.50
CA ASN A 151 -11.05 -5.72 6.99
C ASN A 151 -12.10 -5.79 8.09
N THR A 152 -11.72 -5.39 9.30
CA THR A 152 -12.59 -5.29 10.48
C THR A 152 -13.57 -6.46 10.64
N GLY A 153 -13.13 -7.72 10.43
CA GLY A 153 -13.97 -8.91 10.57
C GLY A 153 -14.59 -9.43 9.27
N ILE A 154 -14.65 -8.63 8.21
CA ILE A 154 -15.12 -9.08 6.89
C ILE A 154 -13.93 -9.41 6.00
N SER A 155 -14.05 -10.45 5.19
CA SER A 155 -13.05 -10.81 4.18
C SER A 155 -13.67 -10.92 2.80
N THR A 156 -12.93 -10.52 1.79
CA THR A 156 -13.23 -10.82 0.39
C THR A 156 -11.99 -11.32 -0.32
N SER A 157 -12.16 -12.07 -1.38
CA SER A 157 -11.05 -12.61 -2.17
C SER A 157 -11.31 -12.42 -3.65
N THR A 158 -10.22 -12.28 -4.43
CA THR A 158 -10.28 -12.38 -5.88
C THR A 158 -10.26 -13.84 -6.30
N THR A 159 -10.71 -14.12 -7.52
CA THR A 159 -10.60 -15.45 -8.13
C THR A 159 -9.25 -15.68 -8.82
N THR A 160 -8.46 -14.62 -8.95
CA THR A 160 -7.20 -14.63 -9.69
C THR A 160 -6.04 -15.09 -8.82
N THR A 161 -5.24 -16.01 -9.34
CA THR A 161 -4.02 -16.54 -8.69
C THR A 161 -2.73 -15.94 -9.23
N THR A 162 -2.76 -15.35 -10.42
CA THR A 162 -1.59 -14.69 -11.05
C THR A 162 -1.65 -13.19 -10.75
N ILE A 163 -0.72 -12.69 -9.96
CA ILE A 163 -0.76 -11.32 -9.45
C ILE A 163 0.45 -10.46 -9.81
N SER A 164 1.48 -11.01 -10.45
CA SER A 164 2.62 -10.20 -10.91
C SER A 164 2.20 -9.18 -11.97
N GLY A 165 2.65 -7.94 -11.84
CA GLY A 165 2.29 -6.85 -12.74
C GLY A 165 0.88 -6.31 -12.53
N THR A 166 0.30 -6.44 -11.34
CA THR A 166 -1.10 -6.11 -11.10
C THR A 166 -1.31 -5.11 -9.96
N ASN A 167 -2.39 -4.35 -10.07
CA ASN A 167 -2.87 -3.49 -9.00
C ASN A 167 -3.98 -4.21 -8.22
N LEU A 168 -3.81 -4.29 -6.93
CA LEU A 168 -4.77 -4.87 -6.00
C LEU A 168 -5.29 -3.79 -5.08
N SER A 169 -6.60 -3.68 -4.92
CA SER A 169 -7.15 -2.78 -3.92
C SER A 169 -8.41 -3.33 -3.27
N TRP A 170 -8.70 -2.83 -2.10
CA TRP A 170 -9.88 -3.16 -1.32
C TRP A 170 -10.53 -1.89 -0.83
N SER A 171 -11.83 -1.77 -1.03
CA SER A 171 -12.61 -0.66 -0.50
C SER A 171 -13.62 -1.12 0.54
N ARG A 172 -13.78 -0.34 1.58
CA ARG A 172 -14.87 -0.43 2.52
C ARG A 172 -15.80 0.74 2.26
N SER A 173 -17.02 0.47 1.80
CA SER A 173 -17.98 1.52 1.42
C SER A 173 -19.23 1.53 2.30
N ALA A 174 -19.38 0.56 3.20
CA ALA A 174 -20.46 0.48 4.18
C ALA A 174 -20.14 -0.52 5.28
N ILE A 175 -20.93 -0.50 6.37
CA ILE A 175 -20.80 -1.43 7.50
C ILE A 175 -20.88 -2.91 7.07
N ASN A 176 -21.58 -3.18 5.99
CA ASN A 176 -21.83 -4.52 5.48
C ASN A 176 -21.24 -4.72 4.06
N ARG A 177 -20.21 -3.96 3.68
CA ARG A 177 -19.64 -4.10 2.35
C ARG A 177 -18.13 -3.90 2.31
N ILE A 178 -17.44 -4.90 1.80
CA ILE A 178 -16.06 -4.80 1.33
C ILE A 178 -15.98 -5.32 -0.11
N ASP A 179 -15.35 -4.58 -0.99
CA ASP A 179 -15.13 -4.94 -2.38
C ASP A 179 -13.63 -5.16 -2.62
N ALA A 180 -13.29 -6.17 -3.44
CA ALA A 180 -11.95 -6.42 -3.92
C ALA A 180 -11.85 -6.07 -5.40
N PHE A 181 -10.74 -5.46 -5.79
CA PHE A 181 -10.47 -5.05 -7.16
C PHE A 181 -9.12 -5.61 -7.63
N TYR A 182 -9.09 -6.04 -8.87
CA TYR A 182 -7.93 -6.48 -9.60
C TYR A 182 -7.81 -5.63 -10.87
N ASN A 183 -6.74 -4.85 -10.98
CA ASN A 183 -6.57 -3.87 -12.06
C ASN A 183 -7.79 -2.95 -12.26
N GLY A 184 -8.40 -2.51 -11.16
CA GLY A 184 -9.58 -1.64 -11.16
C GLY A 184 -10.91 -2.33 -11.48
N ILE A 185 -10.91 -3.63 -11.78
CA ILE A 185 -12.12 -4.42 -12.03
C ILE A 185 -12.56 -5.10 -10.73
N SER A 186 -13.83 -4.98 -10.39
CA SER A 186 -14.38 -5.68 -9.22
C SER A 186 -14.37 -7.18 -9.44
N GLU A 187 -13.71 -7.91 -8.54
CA GLU A 187 -13.57 -9.37 -8.56
C GLU A 187 -14.46 -10.08 -7.55
N GLY A 188 -15.02 -9.33 -6.62
CA GLY A 188 -15.91 -9.88 -5.61
C GLY A 188 -16.17 -8.91 -4.46
N ASN A 189 -17.22 -9.22 -3.72
CA ASN A 189 -17.58 -8.48 -2.53
C ASN A 189 -18.01 -9.44 -1.41
N ASN A 190 -18.02 -8.91 -0.19
CA ASN A 190 -18.64 -9.55 0.95
C ASN A 190 -19.58 -8.56 1.60
N THR A 191 -20.80 -9.01 1.88
CA THR A 191 -21.88 -8.21 2.43
C THR A 191 -22.23 -8.55 3.89
N SER A 192 -21.39 -9.35 4.55
CA SER A 192 -21.57 -9.63 5.98
C SER A 192 -21.43 -8.36 6.82
N THR A 193 -22.31 -8.17 7.76
CA THR A 193 -22.25 -7.02 8.67
C THR A 193 -21.10 -7.17 9.65
N ASP A 194 -20.31 -6.10 9.80
CA ASP A 194 -19.24 -6.01 10.78
C ASP A 194 -19.16 -4.61 11.37
N THR A 195 -19.20 -4.55 12.68
CA THR A 195 -19.12 -3.33 13.48
C THR A 195 -17.72 -3.08 14.04
N GLY A 196 -16.71 -3.78 13.52
CA GLY A 196 -15.32 -3.70 13.99
C GLY A 196 -14.75 -2.28 13.92
N ALA A 197 -13.85 -1.99 14.84
CA ALA A 197 -13.12 -0.72 14.88
C ALA A 197 -11.86 -0.78 14.00
N LEU A 198 -11.38 0.39 13.60
CA LEU A 198 -10.07 0.49 12.94
C LEU A 198 -8.93 0.08 13.89
N PRO A 199 -7.87 -0.54 13.38
CA PRO A 199 -6.68 -0.86 14.15
C PRO A 199 -6.01 0.36 14.78
N ILE A 200 -5.38 0.15 15.94
CA ILE A 200 -4.69 1.17 16.73
C ILE A 200 -3.16 1.01 16.74
N ASN A 201 -2.62 0.00 16.05
CA ASN A 201 -1.20 -0.17 15.81
C ASN A 201 -0.83 0.27 14.39
N ASN A 202 0.47 0.52 14.15
CA ASN A 202 0.98 0.96 12.85
C ASN A 202 0.69 -0.07 11.74
N PHE A 203 0.41 0.44 10.56
CA PHE A 203 0.24 -0.35 9.36
C PHE A 203 1.62 -0.73 8.78
N TYR A 204 1.85 -2.02 8.51
CA TYR A 204 3.10 -2.51 7.94
C TYR A 204 2.95 -2.95 6.49
N TYR A 205 4.05 -2.92 5.76
CA TYR A 205 4.19 -3.29 4.36
C TYR A 205 5.33 -4.30 4.20
N GLY A 206 5.13 -5.36 3.43
CA GLY A 206 6.03 -6.52 3.36
C GLY A 206 5.82 -7.55 4.49
N CYS A 207 4.91 -7.27 5.42
CA CYS A 207 4.46 -8.19 6.46
C CYS A 207 3.15 -7.71 7.08
N ILE A 208 2.67 -8.40 8.11
CA ILE A 208 1.60 -7.90 8.99
C ILE A 208 2.18 -7.39 10.31
N ASN A 209 1.65 -6.28 10.82
CA ASN A 209 1.78 -5.93 12.23
C ASN A 209 0.74 -6.73 13.02
N ASN A 210 1.19 -7.71 13.77
CA ASN A 210 0.33 -8.52 14.63
C ASN A 210 0.48 -8.04 16.08
N ASN A 211 -0.45 -7.17 16.49
CA ASN A 211 -0.48 -6.59 17.84
C ASN A 211 0.88 -5.99 18.29
N GLY A 212 1.47 -5.16 17.43
CA GLY A 212 2.76 -4.50 17.68
C GLY A 212 3.99 -5.30 17.26
N THR A 213 3.84 -6.54 16.78
CA THR A 213 4.95 -7.41 16.38
C THR A 213 4.88 -7.73 14.89
N PRO A 214 5.96 -7.52 14.10
CA PRO A 214 5.99 -7.92 12.71
C PRO A 214 5.95 -9.45 12.57
N ALA A 215 5.10 -9.94 11.68
CA ALA A 215 4.88 -11.36 11.46
C ALA A 215 4.51 -11.67 10.00
N SER A 216 4.69 -12.93 9.59
CA SER A 216 4.28 -13.45 8.28
C SER A 216 4.80 -12.61 7.11
N PHE A 217 6.11 -12.45 7.06
CA PHE A 217 6.83 -11.66 6.06
C PHE A 217 6.57 -12.16 4.64
N SER A 218 6.43 -11.22 3.71
CA SER A 218 6.27 -11.47 2.28
C SER A 218 7.58 -11.27 1.55
N GLU A 219 7.93 -12.20 0.70
CA GLU A 219 8.92 -11.99 -0.36
C GLU A 219 8.24 -11.40 -1.59
N GLY A 220 9.01 -10.75 -2.46
CA GLY A 220 8.51 -10.18 -3.70
C GLY A 220 8.66 -8.68 -3.78
N LYS A 221 8.36 -8.15 -4.98
CA LYS A 221 8.53 -6.74 -5.29
C LYS A 221 7.21 -6.03 -5.38
N TYR A 222 7.10 -4.94 -4.65
CA TYR A 222 5.85 -4.19 -4.51
C TYR A 222 6.07 -2.68 -4.62
N THR A 223 5.00 -1.93 -4.91
CA THR A 223 4.90 -0.48 -4.73
C THR A 223 3.52 -0.11 -4.18
N PHE A 224 3.44 1.01 -3.48
CA PHE A 224 2.26 1.41 -2.72
C PHE A 224 1.67 2.73 -3.25
#